data_02914638e4189279b933dc67b5071248
#
_entry.id   02914638e4189279b933dc67b5071248
#
_cell.length_a   1.000
_cell.length_b   1.000
_cell.length_c   1.000
_cell.angle_alpha   90.00
_cell.angle_beta   90.00
_cell.angle_gamma   90.00
#
_symmetry.space_group_name_H-M   'P 1'
#
loop_
_entity.id
_entity.type
_entity.pdbx_description
1 polymer ?
#
loop_
_entity_poly.entity_id
_entity_poly.type
_entity_poly.pdbx_seq_one_letter_code
_entity_poly.pdbx_strand_id
1 'polypeptide(L)'
;MKIRIRDLRTSKKITQTSLALAIGCSQNVISKIELEYSVPDADILCKIADYFHTSVDYLLYRTDQRYSLAPESSSFNSRITEYMFKLQSLTPKEIESIFIILADCWIMK
;
A
#
# COMPACT_ATOMS: atom_id res chain seq x y z
N MET A 1 9.83 -15.12 -9.15
CA MET A 1 9.62 -13.66 -9.25
C MET A 1 9.66 -13.05 -7.85
N LYS A 2 10.45 -12.02 -7.67
CA LYS A 2 10.60 -11.37 -6.38
C LYS A 2 9.50 -10.33 -6.18
N ILE A 3 8.84 -10.37 -5.00
CA ILE A 3 7.71 -9.50 -4.69
C ILE A 3 7.89 -8.95 -3.26
N ARG A 4 7.53 -7.69 -3.02
CA ARG A 4 7.70 -7.02 -1.72
C ARG A 4 6.72 -7.50 -0.63
N ILE A 5 6.03 -8.58 -0.84
CA ILE A 5 4.98 -9.06 0.07
C ILE A 5 5.50 -9.32 1.49
N ARG A 6 6.64 -9.96 1.63
CA ARG A 6 7.21 -10.27 2.93
C ARG A 6 7.63 -9.02 3.70
N ASP A 7 8.26 -8.07 3.01
CA ASP A 7 8.69 -6.82 3.62
C ASP A 7 7.50 -6.00 4.12
N LEU A 8 6.45 -5.90 3.30
CA LEU A 8 5.23 -5.18 3.68
C LEU A 8 4.51 -5.89 4.82
N ARG A 9 4.41 -7.21 4.76
CA ARG A 9 3.78 -8.01 5.79
C ARG A 9 4.48 -7.86 7.14
N THR A 10 5.79 -7.99 7.16
CA THR A 10 6.57 -7.88 8.40
C THR A 10 6.56 -6.46 8.95
N SER A 11 6.54 -5.44 8.10
CA SER A 11 6.44 -4.05 8.56
C SER A 11 5.10 -3.77 9.25
N LYS A 12 4.03 -4.45 8.85
CA LYS A 12 2.72 -4.37 9.51
C LYS A 12 2.56 -5.37 10.67
N LYS A 13 3.54 -6.20 10.91
CA LYS A 13 3.54 -7.21 11.99
C LYS A 13 2.37 -8.19 11.88
N ILE A 14 2.03 -8.60 10.68
CA ILE A 14 0.98 -9.59 10.44
C ILE A 14 1.58 -10.92 9.97
N THR A 15 0.85 -12.01 10.22
CA THR A 15 1.28 -13.35 9.82
C THR A 15 0.86 -13.66 8.38
N GLN A 16 1.46 -14.68 7.80
CA GLN A 16 1.04 -15.19 6.48
C GLN A 16 -0.42 -15.61 6.48
N THR A 17 -0.87 -16.24 7.56
CA THR A 17 -2.27 -16.67 7.71
C THR A 17 -3.22 -15.49 7.76
N SER A 18 -2.88 -14.44 8.50
CA SER A 18 -3.70 -13.22 8.58
C SER A 18 -3.83 -12.55 7.22
N LEU A 19 -2.73 -12.44 6.48
CA LEU A 19 -2.75 -11.86 5.14
C LEU A 19 -3.58 -12.72 4.18
N ALA A 20 -3.41 -14.04 4.23
CA ALA A 20 -4.17 -14.96 3.40
C ALA A 20 -5.69 -14.83 3.62
N LEU A 21 -6.11 -14.73 4.88
CA LEU A 21 -7.51 -14.53 5.22
C LEU A 21 -8.04 -13.20 4.68
N ALA A 22 -7.26 -12.14 4.79
CA ALA A 22 -7.66 -10.81 4.31
C ALA A 22 -7.83 -10.77 2.79
N ILE A 23 -7.02 -11.52 2.07
CA ILE A 23 -7.04 -11.56 0.61
C ILE A 23 -8.02 -12.61 0.09
N GLY A 24 -8.35 -13.62 0.89
CA GLY A 24 -9.24 -14.70 0.48
C GLY A 24 -8.52 -15.84 -0.22
N CYS A 25 -7.28 -16.13 0.16
CA CYS A 25 -6.51 -17.27 -0.34
C CYS A 25 -5.97 -18.10 0.82
N SER A 26 -5.28 -19.19 0.53
CA SER A 26 -4.68 -20.03 1.55
C SER A 26 -3.31 -19.50 2.00
N GLN A 27 -2.93 -19.81 3.23
CA GLN A 27 -1.61 -19.48 3.76
C GLN A 27 -0.49 -20.08 2.88
N ASN A 28 -0.73 -21.26 2.32
CA ASN A 28 0.22 -21.93 1.45
C ASN A 28 0.53 -21.13 0.19
N VAL A 29 -0.49 -20.46 -0.37
CA VAL A 29 -0.31 -19.56 -1.52
C VAL A 29 0.62 -18.41 -1.17
N ILE A 30 0.41 -17.76 -0.02
CA ILE A 30 1.26 -16.68 0.44
C ILE A 30 2.70 -17.17 0.68
N SER A 31 2.86 -18.32 1.32
CA SER A 31 4.17 -18.90 1.58
C SER A 31 4.95 -19.16 0.29
N LYS A 32 4.29 -19.73 -0.72
CA LYS A 32 4.94 -20.00 -2.01
C LYS A 32 5.34 -18.74 -2.74
N ILE A 33 4.54 -17.68 -2.64
CA ILE A 33 4.87 -16.38 -3.24
C ILE A 33 6.10 -15.78 -2.55
N GLU A 34 6.14 -15.80 -1.22
CA GLU A 34 7.27 -15.26 -0.47
C GLU A 34 8.57 -16.02 -0.72
N LEU A 35 8.48 -17.34 -0.94
CA LEU A 35 9.64 -18.18 -1.25
C LEU A 35 10.01 -18.18 -2.73
N GLU A 36 9.30 -17.41 -3.56
CA GLU A 36 9.53 -17.30 -4.99
C GLU A 36 9.29 -18.61 -5.76
N TYR A 37 8.52 -19.53 -5.18
CA TYR A 37 8.15 -20.79 -5.84
C TYR A 37 6.99 -20.66 -6.80
N SER A 38 6.17 -19.65 -6.64
CA SER A 38 5.05 -19.41 -7.53
C SER A 38 4.87 -17.92 -7.81
N VAL A 39 4.26 -17.62 -8.94
CA VAL A 39 3.92 -16.26 -9.35
C VAL A 39 2.43 -16.08 -9.08
N PRO A 40 2.01 -15.04 -8.33
CA PRO A 40 0.60 -14.79 -8.11
C PRO A 40 -0.07 -14.35 -9.42
N ASP A 41 -1.34 -14.68 -9.57
CA ASP A 41 -2.11 -14.16 -10.70
C ASP A 41 -2.45 -12.67 -10.50
N ALA A 42 -3.02 -12.05 -11.53
CA ALA A 42 -3.32 -10.63 -11.50
C ALA A 42 -4.33 -10.28 -10.40
N ASP A 43 -5.30 -11.14 -10.15
CA ASP A 43 -6.31 -10.92 -9.12
C ASP A 43 -5.69 -10.88 -7.72
N ILE A 44 -4.82 -11.83 -7.40
CA ILE A 44 -4.13 -11.88 -6.11
C ILE A 44 -3.17 -10.70 -5.97
N LEU A 45 -2.46 -10.33 -7.03
CA LEU A 45 -1.57 -9.16 -7.02
C LEU A 45 -2.34 -7.88 -6.70
N CYS A 46 -3.49 -7.68 -7.34
CA CYS A 46 -4.32 -6.51 -7.10
C CYS A 46 -4.84 -6.48 -5.67
N LYS A 47 -5.27 -7.61 -5.13
CA LYS A 47 -5.75 -7.72 -3.75
C LYS A 47 -4.65 -7.41 -2.74
N ILE A 48 -3.42 -7.89 -2.98
CA ILE A 48 -2.27 -7.59 -2.13
C ILE A 48 -1.95 -6.10 -2.18
N ALA A 49 -1.92 -5.52 -3.37
CA ALA A 49 -1.66 -4.10 -3.54
C ALA A 49 -2.70 -3.23 -2.81
N ASP A 50 -3.98 -3.58 -2.95
CA ASP A 50 -5.07 -2.88 -2.28
C ASP A 50 -4.97 -3.00 -0.76
N TYR A 51 -4.66 -4.19 -0.27
CA TYR A 51 -4.51 -4.41 1.17
C TYR A 51 -3.40 -3.55 1.78
N PHE A 52 -2.27 -3.45 1.11
CA PHE A 52 -1.13 -2.66 1.58
C PHE A 52 -1.17 -1.20 1.13
N HIS A 53 -2.19 -0.80 0.37
CA HIS A 53 -2.31 0.56 -0.18
C HIS A 53 -1.09 0.95 -1.00
N THR A 54 -0.67 0.07 -1.90
CA THR A 54 0.47 0.29 -2.79
C THR A 54 0.08 0.03 -4.23
N SER A 55 0.93 0.44 -5.16
CA SER A 55 0.77 0.04 -6.56
C SER A 55 1.31 -1.38 -6.79
N VAL A 56 0.83 -2.04 -7.83
CA VAL A 56 1.37 -3.34 -8.27
C VAL A 56 2.83 -3.19 -8.69
N ASP A 57 3.19 -2.08 -9.33
CA ASP A 57 4.58 -1.82 -9.73
C ASP A 57 5.52 -1.79 -8.52
N TYR A 58 5.09 -1.19 -7.42
CA TYR A 58 5.86 -1.19 -6.18
C TYR A 58 6.04 -2.62 -5.63
N LEU A 59 5.00 -3.44 -5.67
CA LEU A 59 5.09 -4.85 -5.25
C LEU A 59 6.11 -5.63 -6.06
N LEU A 60 6.20 -5.36 -7.35
CA LEU A 60 7.06 -6.09 -8.30
C LEU A 60 8.48 -5.53 -8.38
N TYR A 61 8.86 -4.60 -7.52
CA TYR A 61 10.17 -3.92 -7.55
C TYR A 61 10.43 -3.15 -8.85
N ARG A 62 9.38 -2.72 -9.53
CA ARG A 62 9.52 -1.92 -10.76
C ARG A 62 9.68 -0.44 -10.46
N THR A 63 9.30 -0.01 -9.27
CA THR A 63 9.45 1.37 -8.80
C THR A 63 9.70 1.37 -7.31
N ASP A 64 10.37 2.40 -6.81
CA ASP A 64 10.53 2.65 -5.38
C ASP A 64 9.44 3.55 -4.83
N GLN A 65 8.56 4.08 -5.67
CA GLN A 65 7.42 4.89 -5.27
C GLN A 65 6.24 3.99 -4.91
N ARG A 66 5.79 4.10 -3.67
CA ARG A 66 4.71 3.27 -3.14
C ARG A 66 3.41 3.45 -3.91
N TYR A 67 3.15 4.66 -4.39
CA TYR A 67 1.94 5.01 -5.13
C TYR A 67 2.29 5.46 -6.54
N SER A 68 1.43 5.08 -7.49
CA SER A 68 1.56 5.57 -8.86
C SER A 68 1.13 7.03 -8.93
N LEU A 69 1.99 7.87 -9.50
CA LEU A 69 1.68 9.26 -9.80
C LEU A 69 1.26 9.46 -11.27
N ALA A 70 0.89 8.36 -11.94
CA ALA A 70 0.50 8.41 -13.35
C ALA A 70 -0.75 9.30 -13.53
N PRO A 71 -0.76 10.20 -14.53
CA PRO A 71 -1.82 11.17 -14.74
C PRO A 71 -3.05 10.58 -15.44
N GLU A 72 -3.51 9.41 -15.01
CA GLU A 72 -4.61 8.70 -15.68
C GLU A 72 -5.98 9.26 -15.36
N SER A 73 -6.11 10.06 -14.30
CA SER A 73 -7.31 10.86 -14.06
C SER A 73 -6.86 12.26 -13.68
N SER A 74 -6.87 13.16 -14.66
CA SER A 74 -6.33 14.51 -14.50
C SER A 74 -6.98 15.31 -13.36
N SER A 75 -8.28 15.13 -13.11
CA SER A 75 -8.98 15.84 -12.02
C SER A 75 -8.56 15.35 -10.64
N PHE A 76 -8.38 14.04 -10.47
CA PHE A 76 -7.93 13.45 -9.20
C PHE A 76 -6.48 13.83 -8.90
N ASN A 77 -5.62 13.75 -9.91
CA ASN A 77 -4.20 14.09 -9.75
C ASN A 77 -4.01 15.59 -9.48
N SER A 78 -4.82 16.45 -10.11
CA SER A 78 -4.78 17.90 -9.84
C SER A 78 -5.13 18.19 -8.40
N ARG A 79 -6.13 17.52 -7.84
CA ARG A 79 -6.51 17.69 -6.43
C ARG A 79 -5.42 17.24 -5.48
N ILE A 80 -4.82 16.08 -5.73
CA ILE A 80 -3.72 15.55 -4.91
C ILE A 80 -2.54 16.52 -4.96
N THR A 81 -2.16 16.98 -6.14
CA THR A 81 -1.07 17.95 -6.30
C THR A 81 -1.36 19.24 -5.53
N GLU A 82 -2.58 19.75 -5.60
CA GLU A 82 -3.00 20.93 -4.87
C GLU A 82 -2.88 20.72 -3.35
N TYR A 83 -3.33 19.58 -2.82
CA TYR A 83 -3.21 19.25 -1.41
C TYR A 83 -1.76 19.11 -0.98
N MET A 84 -0.91 18.53 -1.82
CA MET A 84 0.52 18.42 -1.52
C MET A 84 1.19 19.78 -1.43
N PHE A 85 0.86 20.71 -2.31
CA PHE A 85 1.34 22.08 -2.23
C PHE A 85 0.88 22.79 -0.96
N LYS A 86 -0.38 22.61 -0.59
CA LYS A 86 -0.94 23.17 0.65
C LYS A 86 -0.22 22.61 1.88
N LEU A 87 0.08 21.29 1.89
CA LEU A 87 0.83 20.67 2.97
C LEU A 87 2.24 21.21 3.11
N GLN A 88 2.90 21.53 1.99
CA GLN A 88 4.24 22.11 2.01
C GLN A 88 4.26 23.53 2.57
N SER A 89 3.18 24.27 2.45
CA SER A 89 3.06 25.63 2.97
C SER A 89 2.63 25.68 4.43
N LEU A 90 2.26 24.54 5.03
CA LEU A 90 1.85 24.48 6.43
C LEU A 90 3.03 24.53 7.38
N THR A 91 2.81 25.10 8.56
CA THR A 91 3.80 25.07 9.64
C THR A 91 3.92 23.65 10.19
N PRO A 92 5.05 23.28 10.84
CA PRO A 92 5.18 21.97 11.47
C PRO A 92 4.07 21.66 12.46
N LYS A 93 3.58 22.68 13.19
CA LYS A 93 2.50 22.53 14.14
C LYS A 93 1.17 22.20 13.47
N GLU A 94 0.89 22.81 12.33
CA GLU A 94 -0.32 22.52 11.54
C GLU A 94 -0.28 21.11 10.96
N ILE A 95 0.87 20.66 10.48
CA ILE A 95 1.07 19.30 9.97
C ILE A 95 0.85 18.29 11.10
N GLU A 96 1.37 18.55 12.29
CA GLU A 96 1.16 17.69 13.45
C GLU A 96 -0.31 17.56 13.82
N SER A 97 -1.07 18.66 13.79
CA SER A 97 -2.51 18.66 14.03
C SER A 97 -3.26 17.80 13.02
N ILE A 98 -2.88 17.86 11.74
CA ILE A 98 -3.48 17.04 10.68
C ILE A 98 -3.20 15.55 10.92
N PHE A 99 -1.98 15.19 11.29
CA PHE A 99 -1.63 13.80 11.62
C PHE A 99 -2.45 13.26 12.79
N ILE A 100 -2.67 14.06 13.82
CA ILE A 100 -3.50 13.68 14.98
C ILE A 100 -4.93 13.40 14.53
N ILE A 101 -5.51 14.27 13.71
CA ILE A 101 -6.88 14.11 13.21
C ILE A 101 -6.98 12.84 12.33
N LEU A 102 -6.02 12.60 11.46
CA LEU A 102 -5.99 11.41 10.62
C LEU A 102 -5.83 10.13 11.45
N ALA A 103 -4.99 10.16 12.47
CA ALA A 103 -4.82 9.02 13.38
C ALA A 103 -6.13 8.70 14.12
N ASP A 104 -6.86 9.71 14.60
CA ASP A 104 -8.16 9.53 15.24
C ASP A 104 -9.19 8.93 14.28
N CYS A 105 -9.21 9.38 13.02
CA CYS A 105 -10.08 8.80 11.98
C CYS A 105 -9.76 7.33 11.72
N TRP A 106 -8.49 6.94 11.75
CA TRP A 106 -8.07 5.56 11.58
C TRP A 106 -8.50 4.67 12.76
N ILE A 107 -8.42 5.19 13.97
CA ILE A 107 -8.79 4.45 15.19
C ILE A 107 -10.31 4.25 15.26
N MET A 108 -11.09 5.21 14.78
CA MET A 108 -12.55 5.15 14.81
C MET A 108 -13.17 4.26 13.74
N LYS A 109 -12.39 3.75 12.82
CA LYS A 109 -12.83 2.78 11.83
C LYS A 109 -12.62 1.36 12.30
#